data_61e22369b7ab469ca3deac0724c841b5
#
_entry.id   61e22369b7ab469ca3deac0724c841b5
#
_cell.length_a   1.000
_cell.length_b   1.000
_cell.length_c   1.000
_cell.angle_alpha   90.00
_cell.angle_beta   90.00
_cell.angle_gamma   90.00
#
_symmetry.space_group_name_H-M   'P 1'
#
loop_
_entity.id
_entity.type
_entity.pdbx_description
1 polymer ?
#
loop_
_entity_poly.entity_id
_entity_poly.type
_entity_poly.pdbx_seq_one_letter_code
_entity_poly.pdbx_strand_id
1 'polypeptide(L)'
;MARRSVLFAPGDQPEKLRKAPQSGADVVVFDLEDAVAPDRKELAREAVNEVLQDIDPDCELCVRVNPTGIAADDDLGAVLVGSPRLDSVMAPKVSDADDVATLSRLLGEHDAKVPVLALVESAAGALHAEAIANADATDALLFGAEDYAADLGATRTEDGTEVLYARQRVVAAASAAGIDAI
;
A
#
# COMPACT_ATOMS: atom_id res chain seq x y z
N MET A 1 -5.55 -10.07 -12.18
CA MET A 1 -6.94 -10.06 -11.60
C MET A 1 -7.39 -8.61 -11.57
N ALA A 2 -8.67 -8.27 -11.74
CA ALA A 2 -9.10 -6.88 -11.66
C ALA A 2 -9.21 -6.47 -10.18
N ARG A 3 -8.53 -5.41 -9.78
CA ARG A 3 -8.53 -4.86 -8.41
C ARG A 3 -9.66 -3.84 -8.25
N ARG A 4 -10.89 -4.27 -7.97
CA ARG A 4 -12.09 -3.42 -7.82
C ARG A 4 -12.40 -3.09 -6.38
N SER A 5 -11.90 -3.89 -5.46
CA SER A 5 -12.11 -3.75 -4.02
C SER A 5 -10.85 -4.06 -3.24
N VAL A 6 -10.51 -3.16 -2.30
CA VAL A 6 -9.34 -3.28 -1.43
C VAL A 6 -9.82 -3.19 0.02
N LEU A 7 -9.51 -4.20 0.81
CA LEU A 7 -9.88 -4.25 2.24
C LEU A 7 -8.64 -4.18 3.12
N PHE A 8 -8.58 -3.19 3.98
CA PHE A 8 -7.51 -3.06 4.98
C PHE A 8 -7.84 -3.81 6.27
N ALA A 9 -6.84 -4.49 6.82
CA ALA A 9 -6.90 -5.17 8.11
C ALA A 9 -5.69 -4.77 8.96
N PRO A 10 -5.90 -4.25 10.21
CA PRO A 10 -4.80 -3.86 11.09
C PRO A 10 -3.87 -5.03 11.41
N GLY A 11 -2.55 -4.82 11.21
CA GLY A 11 -1.52 -5.84 11.39
C GLY A 11 -1.42 -6.39 12.82
N ASP A 12 -1.81 -5.60 13.81
CA ASP A 12 -1.80 -6.01 15.22
C ASP A 12 -3.04 -6.79 15.68
N GLN A 13 -3.92 -7.22 14.73
CA GLN A 13 -5.16 -7.94 15.02
C GLN A 13 -5.23 -9.25 14.25
N PRO A 14 -4.55 -10.34 14.72
CA PRO A 14 -4.43 -11.62 13.99
C PRO A 14 -5.76 -12.23 13.56
N GLU A 15 -6.81 -12.08 14.38
CA GLU A 15 -8.14 -12.56 14.03
C GLU A 15 -8.74 -11.85 12.81
N LYS A 16 -8.49 -10.53 12.68
CA LYS A 16 -8.93 -9.76 11.52
C LYS A 16 -8.10 -10.11 10.28
N LEU A 17 -6.78 -10.30 10.43
CA LEU A 17 -5.91 -10.73 9.34
C LEU A 17 -6.39 -12.05 8.74
N ARG A 18 -6.70 -13.06 9.58
CA ARG A 18 -7.20 -14.38 9.14
C ARG A 18 -8.61 -14.33 8.53
N LYS A 19 -9.43 -13.36 8.95
CA LYS A 19 -10.82 -13.23 8.51
C LYS A 19 -10.96 -12.37 7.24
N ALA A 20 -10.14 -11.36 7.07
CA ALA A 20 -10.23 -10.41 5.95
C ALA A 20 -10.23 -11.09 4.57
N PRO A 21 -9.41 -12.13 4.29
CA PRO A 21 -9.44 -12.84 3.01
C PRO A 21 -10.76 -13.53 2.67
N GLN A 22 -11.61 -13.77 3.68
CA GLN A 22 -12.93 -14.38 3.50
C GLN A 22 -14.02 -13.37 3.12
N SER A 23 -13.69 -12.09 3.01
CA SER A 23 -14.64 -11.00 2.71
C SER A 23 -15.12 -10.99 1.26
N GLY A 24 -14.37 -11.60 0.35
CA GLY A 24 -14.60 -11.51 -1.10
C GLY A 24 -13.99 -10.26 -1.75
N ALA A 25 -13.14 -9.51 -1.03
CA ALA A 25 -12.35 -8.43 -1.62
C ALA A 25 -11.32 -8.98 -2.62
N ASP A 26 -11.06 -8.23 -3.69
CA ASP A 26 -10.05 -8.61 -4.69
C ASP A 26 -8.63 -8.52 -4.11
N VAL A 27 -8.36 -7.50 -3.26
CA VAL A 27 -7.09 -7.30 -2.55
C VAL A 27 -7.35 -7.16 -1.06
N VAL A 28 -6.58 -7.87 -0.25
CA VAL A 28 -6.55 -7.68 1.21
C VAL A 28 -5.21 -7.11 1.61
N VAL A 29 -5.23 -5.96 2.28
CA VAL A 29 -4.03 -5.24 2.74
C VAL A 29 -3.87 -5.46 4.24
N PHE A 30 -2.78 -6.13 4.63
CA PHE A 30 -2.34 -6.20 6.01
C PHE A 30 -1.54 -4.94 6.34
N ASP A 31 -2.08 -4.13 7.22
CA ASP A 31 -1.61 -2.77 7.45
C ASP A 31 -0.62 -2.70 8.63
N LEU A 32 0.60 -2.27 8.34
CA LEU A 32 1.63 -2.00 9.35
C LEU A 32 1.81 -0.49 9.62
N GLU A 33 1.07 0.37 8.92
CA GLU A 33 1.22 1.82 9.01
C GLU A 33 0.17 2.44 9.95
N ASP A 34 -0.73 3.25 9.46
CA ASP A 34 -1.63 4.10 10.26
C ASP A 34 -2.62 3.33 11.14
N ALA A 35 -3.00 2.11 10.75
CA ALA A 35 -3.91 1.30 11.57
C ALA A 35 -3.23 0.64 12.80
N VAL A 36 -1.92 0.81 12.96
CA VAL A 36 -1.14 0.22 14.05
C VAL A 36 -0.43 1.29 14.87
N ALA A 37 -0.68 1.32 16.18
CA ALA A 37 -0.01 2.25 17.07
C ALA A 37 1.53 2.01 17.12
N PRO A 38 2.35 3.05 17.34
CA PRO A 38 3.81 2.92 17.30
C PRO A 38 4.38 1.85 18.23
N ASP A 39 3.82 1.70 19.42
CA ASP A 39 4.23 0.71 20.43
C ASP A 39 3.77 -0.73 20.12
N ARG A 40 2.98 -0.91 19.05
CA ARG A 40 2.48 -2.21 18.60
C ARG A 40 3.05 -2.67 17.27
N LYS A 41 3.91 -1.87 16.64
CA LYS A 41 4.48 -2.18 15.31
C LYS A 41 5.20 -3.53 15.28
N GLU A 42 6.00 -3.84 16.31
CA GLU A 42 6.74 -5.10 16.38
C GLU A 42 5.79 -6.31 16.46
N LEU A 43 4.77 -6.23 17.33
CA LEU A 43 3.73 -7.25 17.41
C LEU A 43 2.99 -7.43 16.08
N ALA A 44 2.71 -6.32 15.39
CA ALA A 44 2.02 -6.37 14.09
C ALA A 44 2.86 -7.06 13.01
N ARG A 45 4.16 -6.81 12.95
CA ARG A 45 5.09 -7.46 12.03
C ARG A 45 5.10 -8.98 12.23
N GLU A 46 5.23 -9.42 13.50
CA GLU A 46 5.22 -10.84 13.86
C GLU A 46 3.89 -11.50 13.47
N ALA A 47 2.76 -10.86 13.81
CA ALA A 47 1.43 -11.37 13.50
C ALA A 47 1.15 -11.45 11.99
N VAL A 48 1.58 -10.44 11.23
CA VAL A 48 1.46 -10.46 9.76
C VAL A 48 2.29 -11.58 9.16
N ASN A 49 3.55 -11.75 9.56
CA ASN A 49 4.39 -12.85 9.08
C ASN A 49 3.76 -14.21 9.39
N GLU A 50 3.32 -14.43 10.64
CA GLU A 50 2.68 -15.70 11.05
C GLU A 50 1.45 -16.00 10.19
N VAL A 51 0.57 -15.01 10.00
CA VAL A 51 -0.66 -15.20 9.22
C VAL A 51 -0.34 -15.48 7.76
N LEU A 52 0.59 -14.75 7.14
CA LEU A 52 1.00 -14.98 5.75
C LEU A 52 1.58 -16.39 5.50
N GLN A 53 2.22 -16.99 6.52
CA GLN A 53 2.71 -18.36 6.42
C GLN A 53 1.59 -19.43 6.49
N ASP A 54 0.48 -19.08 7.14
CA ASP A 54 -0.59 -20.03 7.46
C ASP A 54 -1.75 -20.03 6.43
N ILE A 55 -1.87 -18.98 5.60
CA ILE A 55 -3.02 -18.82 4.71
C ILE A 55 -2.63 -18.83 3.22
N ASP A 56 -3.53 -19.34 2.39
CA ASP A 56 -3.41 -19.32 0.93
C ASP A 56 -4.78 -19.07 0.27
N PRO A 57 -5.32 -17.83 0.37
CA PRO A 57 -6.62 -17.48 -0.19
C PRO A 57 -6.56 -17.21 -1.70
N ASP A 58 -7.72 -17.13 -2.34
CA ASP A 58 -7.84 -16.79 -3.77
C ASP A 58 -7.61 -15.29 -4.06
N CYS A 59 -7.71 -14.40 -3.04
CA CYS A 59 -7.48 -12.97 -3.21
C CYS A 59 -5.99 -12.60 -3.21
N GLU A 60 -5.66 -11.40 -3.70
CA GLU A 60 -4.33 -10.83 -3.61
C GLU A 60 -4.01 -10.45 -2.15
N LEU A 61 -2.87 -10.93 -1.64
CA LEU A 61 -2.34 -10.57 -0.33
C LEU A 61 -1.31 -9.44 -0.50
N CYS A 62 -1.61 -8.31 0.10
CA CYS A 62 -0.76 -7.11 0.10
C CYS A 62 -0.37 -6.74 1.54
N VAL A 63 0.83 -6.21 1.74
CA VAL A 63 1.23 -5.59 3.01
C VAL A 63 1.48 -4.11 2.78
N ARG A 64 0.81 -3.24 3.54
CA ARG A 64 1.17 -1.83 3.60
C ARG A 64 2.27 -1.65 4.66
N VAL A 65 3.45 -1.31 4.20
CA VAL A 65 4.61 -1.03 5.05
C VAL A 65 4.59 0.41 5.57
N ASN A 66 5.43 0.73 6.54
CA ASN A 66 5.66 2.13 6.91
C ASN A 66 6.44 2.86 5.79
N PRO A 67 6.43 4.22 5.76
CA PRO A 67 7.14 4.97 4.73
C PRO A 67 8.63 4.60 4.63
N THR A 68 9.17 4.63 3.40
CA THR A 68 10.60 4.48 3.14
C THR A 68 11.41 5.53 3.91
N GLY A 69 12.56 5.11 4.48
CA GLY A 69 13.37 5.99 5.33
C GLY A 69 12.86 6.13 6.78
N ILE A 70 11.72 5.52 7.13
CA ILE A 70 11.23 5.45 8.52
C ILE A 70 11.37 4.02 9.05
N ALA A 71 10.58 3.05 8.54
CA ALA A 71 10.58 1.70 9.06
C ALA A 71 10.24 0.62 8.00
N ALA A 72 10.21 0.96 6.71
CA ALA A 72 9.88 -0.01 5.64
C ALA A 72 10.83 -1.20 5.63
N ASP A 73 12.12 -0.98 5.87
CA ASP A 73 13.13 -2.05 5.91
C ASP A 73 12.91 -3.01 7.09
N ASP A 74 12.62 -2.48 8.28
CA ASP A 74 12.26 -3.27 9.45
C ASP A 74 10.99 -4.10 9.21
N ASP A 75 9.99 -3.50 8.54
CA ASP A 75 8.73 -4.18 8.20
C ASP A 75 8.99 -5.35 7.25
N LEU A 76 9.74 -5.11 6.17
CA LEU A 76 10.07 -6.14 5.18
C LEU A 76 10.94 -7.25 5.81
N GLY A 77 11.94 -6.88 6.60
CA GLY A 77 12.82 -7.82 7.28
C GLY A 77 12.08 -8.77 8.22
N ALA A 78 11.03 -8.30 8.88
CA ALA A 78 10.21 -9.13 9.76
C ALA A 78 9.15 -9.94 8.99
N VAL A 79 8.43 -9.29 8.06
CA VAL A 79 7.30 -9.90 7.33
C VAL A 79 7.77 -11.02 6.39
N LEU A 80 8.95 -10.88 5.78
CA LEU A 80 9.46 -11.82 4.77
C LEU A 80 10.26 -12.99 5.35
N VAL A 81 10.37 -13.11 6.68
CA VAL A 81 11.03 -14.27 7.31
C VAL A 81 10.34 -15.57 6.89
N GLY A 82 11.12 -16.53 6.40
CA GLY A 82 10.61 -17.82 5.97
C GLY A 82 9.93 -17.82 4.59
N SER A 83 10.03 -16.70 3.86
CA SER A 83 9.50 -16.53 2.50
C SER A 83 8.00 -16.87 2.38
N PRO A 84 7.13 -16.20 3.17
CA PRO A 84 5.68 -16.40 3.08
C PRO A 84 5.15 -15.96 1.72
N ARG A 85 3.92 -16.38 1.39
CA ARG A 85 3.23 -15.84 0.21
C ARG A 85 2.92 -14.36 0.43
N LEU A 86 3.40 -13.52 -0.47
CA LEU A 86 3.08 -12.11 -0.58
C LEU A 86 2.94 -11.78 -2.06
N ASP A 87 1.83 -11.18 -2.46
CA ASP A 87 1.54 -10.93 -3.88
C ASP A 87 1.91 -9.49 -4.30
N SER A 88 1.83 -8.53 -3.36
CA SER A 88 2.23 -7.12 -3.58
C SER A 88 2.59 -6.41 -2.27
N VAL A 89 3.26 -5.27 -2.37
CA VAL A 89 3.53 -4.38 -1.23
C VAL A 89 2.97 -3.00 -1.55
N MET A 90 2.28 -2.39 -0.59
CA MET A 90 1.77 -1.03 -0.71
C MET A 90 2.74 -0.04 -0.08
N ALA A 91 3.19 0.92 -0.89
CA ALA A 91 3.98 2.06 -0.46
C ALA A 91 3.04 3.19 -0.03
N PRO A 92 2.98 3.58 1.25
CA PRO A 92 2.22 4.74 1.69
C PRO A 92 2.98 6.03 1.37
N LYS A 93 2.26 7.14 1.33
CA LYS A 93 2.81 8.51 1.28
C LYS A 93 3.84 8.75 0.16
N VAL A 94 3.63 8.07 -0.98
CA VAL A 94 4.51 8.20 -2.14
C VAL A 94 4.46 9.63 -2.67
N SER A 95 5.61 10.28 -2.76
CA SER A 95 5.75 11.66 -3.21
C SER A 95 6.40 11.78 -4.60
N ASP A 96 7.21 10.79 -4.99
CA ASP A 96 7.83 10.71 -6.31
C ASP A 96 8.20 9.26 -6.69
N ALA A 97 8.80 9.09 -7.88
CA ALA A 97 9.25 7.79 -8.39
C ALA A 97 10.40 7.17 -7.57
N ASP A 98 11.19 7.99 -6.89
CA ASP A 98 12.34 7.52 -6.10
C ASP A 98 11.86 6.78 -4.83
N ASP A 99 10.69 7.12 -4.29
CA ASP A 99 10.08 6.38 -3.18
C ASP A 99 9.76 4.93 -3.58
N VAL A 100 9.19 4.74 -4.78
CA VAL A 100 8.91 3.42 -5.35
C VAL A 100 10.21 2.66 -5.63
N ALA A 101 11.19 3.31 -6.24
CA ALA A 101 12.49 2.70 -6.54
C ALA A 101 13.21 2.26 -5.26
N THR A 102 13.12 3.07 -4.20
CA THR A 102 13.68 2.75 -2.89
C THR A 102 13.02 1.51 -2.29
N LEU A 103 11.69 1.43 -2.30
CA LEU A 103 10.98 0.26 -1.78
C LEU A 103 11.28 -1.00 -2.61
N SER A 104 11.35 -0.87 -3.94
CA SER A 104 11.71 -1.98 -4.83
C SER A 104 13.13 -2.50 -4.56
N ARG A 105 14.08 -1.61 -4.27
CA ARG A 105 15.44 -1.99 -3.87
C ARG A 105 15.44 -2.74 -2.53
N LEU A 106 14.71 -2.25 -1.53
CA LEU A 106 14.58 -2.91 -0.23
C LEU A 106 13.96 -4.31 -0.38
N LEU A 107 12.90 -4.46 -1.18
CA LEU A 107 12.33 -5.78 -1.51
C LEU A 107 13.39 -6.72 -2.09
N GLY A 108 14.23 -6.21 -3.01
CA GLY A 108 15.34 -6.99 -3.58
C GLY A 108 16.39 -7.41 -2.54
N GLU A 109 16.66 -6.60 -1.52
CA GLU A 109 17.59 -6.92 -0.43
C GLU A 109 17.06 -8.06 0.47
N HIS A 110 15.72 -8.24 0.50
CA HIS A 110 15.04 -9.35 1.17
C HIS A 110 14.65 -10.50 0.21
N ASP A 111 15.26 -10.58 -0.96
CA ASP A 111 14.99 -11.60 -1.99
C ASP A 111 13.52 -11.65 -2.48
N ALA A 112 12.74 -10.62 -2.25
CA ALA A 112 11.35 -10.50 -2.70
C ALA A 112 11.25 -9.75 -4.04
N LYS A 113 10.43 -10.30 -4.95
CA LYS A 113 10.17 -9.71 -6.28
C LYS A 113 8.67 -9.59 -6.48
N VAL A 114 8.07 -8.71 -5.73
CA VAL A 114 6.64 -8.42 -5.81
C VAL A 114 6.41 -6.98 -6.28
N PRO A 115 5.30 -6.69 -6.99
CA PRO A 115 4.98 -5.35 -7.44
C PRO A 115 4.65 -4.41 -6.28
N VAL A 116 4.77 -3.11 -6.56
CA VAL A 116 4.44 -2.03 -5.63
C VAL A 116 3.09 -1.41 -6.02
N LEU A 117 2.19 -1.34 -5.05
CA LEU A 117 0.97 -0.54 -5.13
C LEU A 117 1.28 0.83 -4.50
N ALA A 118 1.34 1.88 -5.30
CA ALA A 118 1.74 3.21 -4.82
C ALA A 118 0.52 4.01 -4.33
N LEU A 119 0.48 4.37 -3.04
CA LEU A 119 -0.59 5.17 -2.46
C LEU A 119 -0.24 6.66 -2.54
N VAL A 120 -0.95 7.36 -3.42
CA VAL A 120 -0.84 8.81 -3.65
C VAL A 120 -1.80 9.52 -2.71
N GLU A 121 -1.28 10.19 -1.70
CA GLU A 121 -2.06 10.79 -0.62
C GLU A 121 -1.47 12.12 -0.11
N SER A 122 -0.65 12.77 -0.97
CA SER A 122 -0.08 14.10 -0.73
C SER A 122 -0.16 14.98 -1.97
N ALA A 123 -0.02 16.31 -1.79
CA ALA A 123 0.06 17.26 -2.90
C ALA A 123 1.23 16.94 -3.84
N ALA A 124 2.40 16.61 -3.26
CA ALA A 124 3.59 16.23 -4.03
C ALA A 124 3.32 14.97 -4.86
N GLY A 125 2.80 13.91 -4.24
CA GLY A 125 2.46 12.67 -4.93
C GLY A 125 1.45 12.88 -6.06
N ALA A 126 0.41 13.70 -5.84
CA ALA A 126 -0.57 14.03 -6.88
C ALA A 126 0.06 14.77 -8.06
N LEU A 127 1.00 15.70 -7.80
CA LEU A 127 1.71 16.41 -8.85
C LEU A 127 2.69 15.53 -9.64
N HIS A 128 3.26 14.52 -9.01
CA HIS A 128 4.21 13.57 -9.60
C HIS A 128 3.58 12.21 -10.00
N ALA A 129 2.25 12.10 -9.96
CA ALA A 129 1.54 10.83 -10.22
C ALA A 129 1.96 10.14 -11.54
N GLU A 130 2.29 10.92 -12.57
CA GLU A 130 2.75 10.39 -13.86
C GLU A 130 4.14 9.72 -13.75
N ALA A 131 5.07 10.34 -13.02
CA ALA A 131 6.39 9.75 -12.78
C ALA A 131 6.29 8.50 -11.90
N ILE A 132 5.45 8.55 -10.85
CA ILE A 132 5.17 7.41 -9.96
C ILE A 132 4.58 6.24 -10.76
N ALA A 133 3.59 6.50 -11.63
CA ALA A 133 2.96 5.48 -12.45
C ALA A 133 3.93 4.80 -13.44
N ASN A 134 4.95 5.51 -13.90
CA ASN A 134 5.96 4.99 -14.84
C ASN A 134 7.20 4.39 -14.13
N ALA A 135 7.25 4.35 -12.81
CA ALA A 135 8.35 3.66 -12.12
C ALA A 135 8.23 2.14 -12.31
N ASP A 136 9.33 1.48 -12.63
CA ASP A 136 9.38 0.08 -13.08
C ASP A 136 8.64 -0.92 -12.16
N ALA A 137 8.63 -0.67 -10.85
CA ALA A 137 7.99 -1.55 -9.88
C ALA A 137 6.51 -1.20 -9.61
N THR A 138 6.00 -0.08 -10.13
CA THR A 138 4.62 0.33 -9.91
C THR A 138 3.65 -0.51 -10.74
N ASP A 139 2.70 -1.17 -10.08
CA ASP A 139 1.68 -2.00 -10.73
C ASP A 139 0.26 -1.42 -10.58
N ALA A 140 0.05 -0.55 -9.61
CA ALA A 140 -1.17 0.22 -9.46
C ALA A 140 -0.92 1.54 -8.72
N LEU A 141 -1.76 2.54 -9.00
CA LEU A 141 -1.89 3.73 -8.17
C LEU A 141 -3.18 3.65 -7.34
N LEU A 142 -3.06 3.96 -6.06
CA LEU A 142 -4.20 4.18 -5.17
C LEU A 142 -4.28 5.66 -4.77
N PHE A 143 -5.50 6.14 -4.47
CA PHE A 143 -5.68 7.51 -4.02
C PHE A 143 -6.21 7.57 -2.58
N GLY A 144 -5.37 8.11 -1.66
CA GLY A 144 -5.72 8.35 -0.25
C GLY A 144 -6.33 9.73 -0.05
N ALA A 145 -7.67 9.83 -0.11
CA ALA A 145 -8.39 11.09 -0.09
C ALA A 145 -8.31 11.84 1.24
N GLU A 146 -8.26 11.13 2.36
CA GLU A 146 -8.25 11.71 3.69
C GLU A 146 -6.92 12.41 4.00
N ASP A 147 -5.81 11.69 3.78
CA ASP A 147 -4.46 12.24 4.00
C ASP A 147 -4.14 13.33 2.99
N TYR A 148 -4.56 13.16 1.72
CA TYR A 148 -4.44 14.22 0.72
C TYR A 148 -5.14 15.52 1.14
N ALA A 149 -6.39 15.42 1.62
CA ALA A 149 -7.12 16.60 2.08
C ALA A 149 -6.45 17.24 3.31
N ALA A 150 -5.94 16.41 4.23
CA ALA A 150 -5.18 16.89 5.40
C ALA A 150 -3.90 17.62 4.99
N ASP A 151 -3.14 17.09 4.03
CA ASP A 151 -1.91 17.69 3.49
C ASP A 151 -2.17 19.07 2.86
N LEU A 152 -3.32 19.23 2.20
CA LEU A 152 -3.76 20.53 1.66
C LEU A 152 -4.34 21.48 2.71
N GLY A 153 -4.57 21.05 3.94
CA GLY A 153 -5.33 21.81 4.93
C GLY A 153 -6.80 21.99 4.53
N ALA A 154 -7.34 21.13 3.68
CA ALA A 154 -8.73 21.16 3.23
C ALA A 154 -9.63 20.36 4.18
N THR A 155 -10.91 20.73 4.19
CA THR A 155 -11.94 19.97 4.90
C THR A 155 -12.63 19.04 3.92
N ARG A 156 -12.77 17.76 4.26
CA ARG A 156 -13.52 16.79 3.46
C ARG A 156 -14.97 17.18 3.33
N THR A 157 -15.48 17.15 2.12
CA THR A 157 -16.88 17.43 1.81
C THR A 157 -17.58 16.20 1.24
N GLU A 158 -18.91 16.18 1.31
CA GLU A 158 -19.71 15.06 0.77
C GLU A 158 -19.53 14.93 -0.74
N ASP A 159 -19.43 16.04 -1.46
CA ASP A 159 -19.21 16.07 -2.91
C ASP A 159 -17.76 15.70 -3.32
N GLY A 160 -16.80 15.76 -2.40
CA GLY A 160 -15.39 15.44 -2.64
C GLY A 160 -14.71 16.37 -3.66
N THR A 161 -15.20 17.60 -3.81
CA THR A 161 -14.67 18.56 -4.80
C THR A 161 -13.23 18.95 -4.50
N GLU A 162 -12.85 19.03 -3.22
CA GLU A 162 -11.50 19.38 -2.75
C GLU A 162 -10.43 18.35 -3.18
N VAL A 163 -10.82 17.12 -3.44
CA VAL A 163 -9.92 16.04 -3.88
C VAL A 163 -10.08 15.65 -5.35
N LEU A 164 -11.02 16.27 -6.06
CA LEU A 164 -11.39 15.88 -7.43
C LEU A 164 -10.20 15.93 -8.40
N TYR A 165 -9.41 17.01 -8.33
CA TYR A 165 -8.23 17.18 -9.18
C TYR A 165 -7.23 16.01 -9.02
N ALA A 166 -6.85 15.70 -7.78
CA ALA A 166 -5.87 14.64 -7.51
C ALA A 166 -6.41 13.26 -7.92
N ARG A 167 -7.67 12.97 -7.60
CA ARG A 167 -8.32 11.72 -8.01
C ARG A 167 -8.32 11.53 -9.52
N GLN A 168 -8.66 12.57 -10.29
CA GLN A 168 -8.63 12.52 -11.75
C GLN A 168 -7.21 12.39 -12.29
N ARG A 169 -6.24 13.07 -11.68
CA ARG A 169 -4.84 13.00 -12.09
C ARG A 169 -4.25 11.60 -11.86
N VAL A 170 -4.53 10.97 -10.73
CA VAL A 170 -4.10 9.59 -10.44
C VAL A 170 -4.66 8.61 -11.46
N VAL A 171 -5.97 8.70 -11.76
CA VAL A 171 -6.61 7.86 -12.79
C VAL A 171 -6.00 8.09 -14.17
N ALA A 172 -5.76 9.35 -14.55
CA ALA A 172 -5.16 9.68 -15.85
C ALA A 172 -3.71 9.17 -15.96
N ALA A 173 -2.91 9.31 -14.89
CA ALA A 173 -1.54 8.82 -14.84
C ALA A 173 -1.46 7.30 -14.95
N ALA A 174 -2.25 6.58 -14.16
CA ALA A 174 -2.31 5.12 -14.19
C ALA A 174 -2.76 4.62 -15.59
N SER A 175 -3.81 5.23 -16.15
CA SER A 175 -4.29 4.89 -17.49
C SER A 175 -3.23 5.11 -18.58
N ALA A 176 -2.47 6.21 -18.49
CA ALA A 176 -1.41 6.52 -19.45
C ALA A 176 -0.23 5.52 -19.37
N ALA A 177 0.07 5.05 -18.15
CA ALA A 177 1.10 4.03 -17.91
C ALA A 177 0.61 2.59 -18.17
N GLY A 178 -0.71 2.39 -18.37
CA GLY A 178 -1.29 1.06 -18.61
C GLY A 178 -1.38 0.18 -17.36
N ILE A 179 -1.45 0.80 -16.17
CA ILE A 179 -1.58 0.14 -14.87
C ILE A 179 -2.96 0.41 -14.24
N ASP A 180 -3.29 -0.31 -13.17
CA ASP A 180 -4.56 -0.12 -12.45
C ASP A 180 -4.60 1.22 -11.68
N ALA A 181 -5.80 1.82 -11.59
CA ALA A 181 -6.13 2.92 -10.69
C ALA A 181 -7.23 2.46 -9.73
N ILE A 182 -7.02 2.60 -8.42
CA ILE A 182 -7.90 2.12 -7.35
C ILE A 182 -8.30 3.28 -6.44
#